data_e8c77460779f239b75f43fe0b1185987
#
_entry.id   e8c77460779f239b75f43fe0b1185987
#
_cell.length_a   1.000
_cell.length_b   1.000
_cell.length_c   1.000
_cell.angle_alpha   90.00
_cell.angle_beta   90.00
_cell.angle_gamma   90.00
#
_symmetry.space_group_name_H-M   'P 1'
#
loop_
_entity.id
_entity.type
_entity.pdbx_description
1 polymer ?
#
loop_
_entity_poly.entity_id
_entity_poly.type
_entity_poly.pdbx_seq_one_letter_code
_entity_poly.pdbx_strand_id
1 'polypeptide(L)'
;HPDFAVHCLLTRETDAESEVAPAGRLDAPQLAALVPDAARRRVYACGPSGSVETARALLADNARSFHAEAFTPATRSYEDTGDGVVTLKRSGRTLNVPRGESLLKALEAQGLKPASGCRMGICNTCACGKSAGATRDLTNGEVRTEPSSALRLCISAAVGDIELDL
;
A
#
# COMPACT_ATOMS: atom_id res chain seq x y z
N HIS A 1 -13.67 -5.88 -29.72
CA HIS A 1 -13.90 -7.30 -30.00
C HIS A 1 -15.29 -7.66 -29.45
N PRO A 2 -16.15 -8.41 -30.19
CA PRO A 2 -17.53 -8.66 -29.74
C PRO A 2 -17.63 -9.41 -28.41
N ASP A 3 -16.57 -10.08 -28.00
CA ASP A 3 -16.52 -10.85 -26.73
C ASP A 3 -15.82 -10.11 -25.60
N PHE A 4 -15.61 -8.80 -25.74
CA PHE A 4 -14.93 -7.98 -24.72
C PHE A 4 -15.87 -6.89 -24.22
N ALA A 5 -16.13 -6.88 -22.91
CA ALA A 5 -16.90 -5.83 -22.22
C ALA A 5 -16.03 -5.14 -21.18
N VAL A 6 -16.18 -3.81 -21.06
CA VAL A 6 -15.52 -2.99 -20.03
C VAL A 6 -16.58 -2.43 -19.11
N HIS A 7 -16.39 -2.62 -17.82
CA HIS A 7 -17.22 -2.03 -16.78
C HIS A 7 -16.35 -1.13 -15.91
N CYS A 8 -16.70 0.16 -15.83
CA CYS A 8 -16.02 1.13 -15.00
C CYS A 8 -16.81 1.34 -13.69
N LEU A 9 -16.11 1.39 -12.56
CA LEU A 9 -16.67 1.73 -11.26
C LEU A 9 -16.01 3.01 -10.75
N LEU A 10 -16.79 4.04 -10.45
CA LEU A 10 -16.27 5.32 -9.95
C LEU A 10 -16.24 5.30 -8.42
N THR A 11 -15.03 5.27 -7.83
CA THR A 11 -14.86 5.08 -6.38
C THR A 11 -14.79 6.36 -5.57
N ARG A 12 -14.69 7.53 -6.19
CA ARG A 12 -14.53 8.84 -5.52
C ARG A 12 -15.49 9.93 -5.98
N GLU A 13 -16.15 9.75 -7.10
CA GLU A 13 -17.12 10.69 -7.61
C GLU A 13 -18.50 10.32 -7.07
N THR A 14 -19.13 11.29 -6.42
CA THR A 14 -20.48 11.16 -5.85
C THR A 14 -21.53 11.78 -6.76
N ASP A 15 -21.16 12.22 -7.96
CA ASP A 15 -22.10 12.82 -8.91
C ASP A 15 -23.07 11.74 -9.39
N ALA A 16 -24.25 11.78 -8.79
CA ALA A 16 -25.37 10.86 -9.05
C ALA A 16 -25.92 10.97 -10.49
N GLU A 17 -25.31 11.74 -11.36
CA GLU A 17 -25.71 11.98 -12.73
C GLU A 17 -24.91 11.23 -13.80
N SER A 18 -23.93 10.39 -13.42
CA SER A 18 -23.26 9.54 -14.39
C SER A 18 -24.11 8.29 -14.68
N GLU A 19 -24.93 8.36 -15.70
CA GLU A 19 -25.66 7.19 -16.27
C GLU A 19 -24.71 6.08 -16.78
N VAL A 20 -23.40 6.31 -16.75
CA VAL A 20 -22.41 5.47 -17.45
C VAL A 20 -21.67 4.49 -16.53
N ALA A 21 -21.63 4.73 -15.22
CA ALA A 21 -20.90 3.84 -14.31
C ALA A 21 -21.51 3.79 -12.91
N PRO A 22 -21.72 2.60 -12.33
CA PRO A 22 -22.17 2.49 -10.96
C PRO A 22 -21.12 3.07 -10.00
N ALA A 23 -21.58 3.88 -9.04
CA ALA A 23 -20.73 4.45 -8.01
C ALA A 23 -20.33 3.39 -6.97
N GLY A 24 -19.12 3.49 -6.46
CA GLY A 24 -18.65 2.66 -5.36
C GLY A 24 -17.56 1.66 -5.75
N ARG A 25 -17.20 0.85 -4.77
CA ARG A 25 -16.25 -0.26 -4.96
C ARG A 25 -17.01 -1.53 -5.33
N LEU A 26 -16.34 -2.39 -6.07
CA LEU A 26 -16.88 -3.71 -6.43
C LEU A 26 -17.37 -4.45 -5.18
N ASP A 27 -18.64 -4.85 -5.22
CA ASP A 27 -19.28 -5.69 -4.20
C ASP A 27 -19.93 -6.94 -4.83
N ALA A 28 -20.48 -7.81 -4.00
CA ALA A 28 -21.07 -9.07 -4.48
C ALA A 28 -22.31 -8.86 -5.36
N PRO A 29 -23.28 -7.96 -5.07
CA PRO A 29 -24.39 -7.66 -5.95
C PRO A 29 -23.97 -7.11 -7.31
N GLN A 30 -23.04 -6.15 -7.33
CA GLN A 30 -22.51 -5.58 -8.57
C GLN A 30 -21.79 -6.65 -9.41
N LEU A 31 -20.97 -7.49 -8.76
CA LEU A 31 -20.27 -8.58 -9.42
C LEU A 31 -21.26 -9.55 -10.07
N ALA A 32 -22.31 -9.96 -9.35
CA ALA A 32 -23.31 -10.88 -9.86
C ALA A 32 -24.09 -10.29 -11.07
N ALA A 33 -24.35 -8.98 -11.04
CA ALA A 33 -25.02 -8.29 -12.14
C ALA A 33 -24.12 -8.14 -13.37
N LEU A 34 -22.84 -7.78 -13.18
CA LEU A 34 -21.90 -7.50 -14.27
C LEU A 34 -21.30 -8.77 -14.88
N VAL A 35 -21.07 -9.80 -14.05
CA VAL A 35 -20.39 -11.06 -14.45
C VAL A 35 -21.12 -12.27 -13.86
N PRO A 36 -22.34 -12.57 -14.32
CA PRO A 36 -23.16 -13.65 -13.76
C PRO A 36 -22.54 -15.06 -13.94
N ASP A 37 -21.60 -15.20 -14.86
CA ASP A 37 -20.87 -16.44 -15.14
C ASP A 37 -19.45 -16.48 -14.49
N ALA A 38 -19.19 -15.68 -13.47
CA ALA A 38 -17.89 -15.56 -12.80
C ALA A 38 -17.30 -16.94 -12.39
N ALA A 39 -18.15 -17.87 -11.95
CA ALA A 39 -17.74 -19.23 -11.57
C ALA A 39 -17.09 -20.03 -12.73
N ARG A 40 -17.34 -19.68 -13.96
CA ARG A 40 -16.78 -20.35 -15.16
C ARG A 40 -15.53 -19.64 -15.69
N ARG A 41 -15.19 -18.46 -15.16
CA ARG A 41 -14.11 -17.63 -15.69
C ARG A 41 -12.80 -17.84 -14.94
N ARG A 42 -11.71 -17.56 -15.64
CA ARG A 42 -10.40 -17.32 -15.01
C ARG A 42 -10.33 -15.85 -14.63
N VAL A 43 -9.97 -15.58 -13.39
CA VAL A 43 -9.91 -14.21 -12.86
C VAL A 43 -8.46 -13.78 -12.71
N TYR A 44 -8.17 -12.56 -13.16
CA TYR A 44 -6.90 -11.88 -12.98
C TYR A 44 -7.17 -10.54 -12.29
N ALA A 45 -6.76 -10.43 -11.04
CA ALA A 45 -6.91 -9.20 -10.24
C ALA A 45 -5.57 -8.47 -10.15
N CYS A 46 -5.55 -7.20 -10.54
CA CYS A 46 -4.35 -6.38 -10.52
C CYS A 46 -4.69 -4.99 -9.99
N GLY A 47 -3.98 -4.52 -8.97
CA GLY A 47 -4.29 -3.24 -8.35
C GLY A 47 -3.69 -3.05 -6.96
N PRO A 48 -4.09 -1.98 -6.23
CA PRO A 48 -3.75 -1.81 -4.83
C PRO A 48 -4.16 -3.03 -3.98
N SER A 49 -3.40 -3.36 -2.93
CA SER A 49 -3.64 -4.55 -2.10
C SER A 49 -5.09 -4.66 -1.63
N GLY A 50 -5.70 -3.56 -1.14
CA GLY A 50 -7.10 -3.57 -0.72
C GLY A 50 -8.10 -3.94 -1.82
N SER A 51 -7.85 -3.57 -3.08
CA SER A 51 -8.70 -3.96 -4.22
C SER A 51 -8.51 -5.43 -4.57
N VAL A 52 -7.27 -5.92 -4.51
CA VAL A 52 -6.95 -7.33 -4.74
C VAL A 52 -7.56 -8.22 -3.65
N GLU A 53 -7.51 -7.79 -2.39
CA GLU A 53 -8.15 -8.52 -1.27
C GLU A 53 -9.67 -8.56 -1.41
N THR A 54 -10.30 -7.45 -1.82
CA THR A 54 -11.74 -7.43 -2.11
C THR A 54 -12.08 -8.41 -3.24
N ALA A 55 -11.33 -8.38 -4.34
CA ALA A 55 -11.53 -9.31 -5.45
C ALA A 55 -11.30 -10.77 -5.02
N ARG A 56 -10.31 -11.03 -4.17
CA ARG A 56 -10.04 -12.35 -3.62
C ARG A 56 -11.22 -12.86 -2.78
N ALA A 57 -11.72 -12.03 -1.86
CA ALA A 57 -12.85 -12.41 -1.00
C ALA A 57 -14.12 -12.71 -1.79
N LEU A 58 -14.33 -12.04 -2.93
CA LEU A 58 -15.52 -12.23 -3.76
C LEU A 58 -15.41 -13.42 -4.73
N LEU A 59 -14.20 -13.77 -5.17
CA LEU A 59 -14.02 -14.61 -6.37
C LEU A 59 -13.11 -15.81 -6.18
N ALA A 60 -12.22 -15.85 -5.17
CA ALA A 60 -11.20 -16.89 -5.10
C ALA A 60 -11.77 -18.28 -4.98
N ASP A 61 -12.83 -18.45 -4.20
CA ASP A 61 -13.46 -19.76 -3.94
C ASP A 61 -14.51 -20.13 -5.00
N ASN A 62 -14.98 -19.17 -5.78
CA ASN A 62 -16.08 -19.35 -6.72
C ASN A 62 -15.65 -19.34 -8.19
N ALA A 63 -14.50 -18.78 -8.53
CA ALA A 63 -14.00 -18.71 -9.90
C ALA A 63 -13.31 -20.03 -10.30
N ARG A 64 -13.23 -20.28 -11.60
CA ARG A 64 -12.48 -21.43 -12.15
C ARG A 64 -10.99 -21.38 -11.76
N SER A 65 -10.40 -20.19 -11.72
CA SER A 65 -9.07 -19.93 -11.16
C SER A 65 -8.94 -18.45 -10.81
N PHE A 66 -8.13 -18.12 -9.79
CA PHE A 66 -7.88 -16.76 -9.35
C PHE A 66 -6.38 -16.48 -9.32
N HIS A 67 -5.95 -15.47 -10.06
CA HIS A 67 -4.57 -14.99 -10.11
C HIS A 67 -4.55 -13.51 -9.72
N ALA A 68 -3.60 -13.09 -8.89
CA ALA A 68 -3.56 -11.74 -8.41
C ALA A 68 -2.15 -11.17 -8.30
N GLU A 69 -2.02 -9.89 -8.67
CA GLU A 69 -0.83 -9.08 -8.45
C GLU A 69 -1.22 -7.79 -7.71
N ALA A 70 -0.76 -7.62 -6.48
CA ALA A 70 -0.95 -6.39 -5.75
C ALA A 70 0.16 -5.39 -6.09
N PHE A 71 -0.22 -4.13 -6.35
CA PHE A 71 0.74 -3.03 -6.59
C PHE A 71 1.38 -2.52 -5.30
N THR A 72 0.84 -2.90 -4.16
CA THR A 72 1.41 -2.58 -2.85
C THR A 72 1.63 -3.88 -2.10
N PRO A 73 2.78 -4.04 -1.43
CA PRO A 73 2.99 -5.18 -0.56
C PRO A 73 1.88 -5.23 0.48
N ALA A 74 1.44 -6.42 0.83
CA ALA A 74 0.65 -6.59 2.04
C ALA A 74 1.53 -6.15 3.22
N THR A 75 1.26 -4.94 3.73
CA THR A 75 1.92 -4.50 4.96
C THR A 75 1.28 -5.25 6.13
N ARG A 76 2.10 -5.96 6.87
CA ARG A 76 1.66 -6.56 8.13
C ARG A 76 1.54 -5.45 9.17
N SER A 77 0.45 -5.42 9.91
CA SER A 77 0.36 -4.60 11.11
C SER A 77 1.18 -5.27 12.21
N TYR A 78 2.11 -4.56 12.77
CA TYR A 78 2.85 -4.99 13.96
C TYR A 78 2.34 -4.19 15.15
N GLU A 79 2.33 -4.82 16.34
CA GLU A 79 1.90 -4.20 17.59
C GLU A 79 2.95 -3.21 18.16
N ASP A 80 3.71 -2.56 17.29
CA ASP A 80 4.62 -1.49 17.70
C ASP A 80 3.76 -0.25 18.04
N THR A 81 3.42 -0.10 19.31
CA THR A 81 2.60 1.01 19.80
C THR A 81 3.46 2.20 20.23
N GLY A 82 2.84 3.39 20.23
CA GLY A 82 3.49 4.65 20.62
C GLY A 82 4.25 5.32 19.49
N ASP A 83 4.98 6.37 19.83
CA ASP A 83 5.74 7.19 18.89
C ASP A 83 7.25 6.92 19.01
N GLY A 84 7.96 7.12 17.92
CA GLY A 84 9.42 7.21 17.86
C GLY A 84 9.85 8.58 17.35
N VAL A 85 11.03 9.03 17.72
CA VAL A 85 11.61 10.29 17.25
C VAL A 85 12.47 10.03 16.02
N VAL A 86 12.16 10.70 14.92
CA VAL A 86 12.97 10.72 13.70
C VAL A 86 13.79 12.01 13.65
N THR A 87 15.09 11.89 13.69
CA THR A 87 16.02 13.02 13.51
C THR A 87 16.46 13.06 12.04
N LEU A 88 16.19 14.18 11.38
CA LEU A 88 16.61 14.45 10.00
C LEU A 88 17.96 15.16 10.02
N LYS A 89 19.03 14.49 9.67
CA LYS A 89 20.41 15.00 9.85
C LYS A 89 20.74 16.23 9.01
N ARG A 90 20.19 16.33 7.79
CA ARG A 90 20.48 17.46 6.90
C ARG A 90 19.79 18.74 7.34
N SER A 91 18.59 18.63 7.88
CA SER A 91 17.81 19.79 8.33
C SER A 91 17.89 20.05 9.84
N GLY A 92 18.44 19.12 10.62
CA GLY A 92 18.46 19.17 12.08
C GLY A 92 17.07 19.05 12.73
N ARG A 93 16.02 18.77 11.96
CA ARG A 93 14.65 18.67 12.46
C ARG A 93 14.43 17.33 13.16
N THR A 94 13.62 17.35 14.20
CA THR A 94 13.12 16.15 14.87
C THR A 94 11.61 16.08 14.71
N LEU A 95 11.09 14.87 14.48
CA LEU A 95 9.68 14.60 14.22
C LEU A 95 9.22 13.39 15.03
N ASN A 96 8.05 13.47 15.63
CA ASN A 96 7.42 12.32 16.25
C ASN A 96 6.64 11.55 15.17
N VAL A 97 6.92 10.27 15.01
CA VAL A 97 6.26 9.41 14.03
C VAL A 97 5.64 8.19 14.72
N PRO A 98 4.45 7.77 14.32
CA PRO A 98 3.85 6.55 14.83
C PRO A 98 4.73 5.33 14.50
N ARG A 99 4.97 4.48 15.50
CA ARG A 99 5.62 3.19 15.29
C ARG A 99 4.69 2.27 14.49
N GLY A 100 5.26 1.38 13.70
CA GLY A 100 4.47 0.46 12.88
C GLY A 100 3.89 1.06 11.60
N GLU A 101 3.91 2.39 11.42
CA GLU A 101 3.57 3.04 10.16
C GLU A 101 4.80 3.21 9.27
N SER A 102 4.62 3.18 7.93
CA SER A 102 5.74 3.41 7.03
C SER A 102 6.32 4.81 7.21
N LEU A 103 7.66 4.90 7.29
CA LEU A 103 8.36 6.17 7.44
C LEU A 103 8.00 7.17 6.34
N LEU A 104 7.81 6.71 5.10
CA LEU A 104 7.39 7.57 4.01
C LEU A 104 6.07 8.25 4.33
N LYS A 105 5.06 7.49 4.77
CA LYS A 105 3.72 8.01 5.07
C LYS A 105 3.74 8.93 6.30
N ALA A 106 4.47 8.53 7.34
CA ALA A 106 4.62 9.32 8.55
C ALA A 106 5.30 10.68 8.30
N LEU A 107 6.36 10.70 7.47
CA LEU A 107 7.03 11.94 7.07
C LEU A 107 6.15 12.82 6.17
N GLU A 108 5.38 12.23 5.25
CA GLU A 108 4.41 12.95 4.43
C GLU A 108 3.31 13.60 5.27
N ALA A 109 2.81 12.91 6.30
CA ALA A 109 1.84 13.45 7.24
C ALA A 109 2.37 14.67 8.02
N GLN A 110 3.70 14.74 8.23
CA GLN A 110 4.39 15.89 8.86
C GLN A 110 4.76 17.00 7.84
N GLY A 111 4.23 16.92 6.61
CA GLY A 111 4.44 17.92 5.56
C GLY A 111 5.77 17.83 4.81
N LEU A 112 6.55 16.77 5.02
CA LEU A 112 7.73 16.52 4.19
C LEU A 112 7.31 15.86 2.87
N LYS A 113 8.17 15.97 1.87
CA LYS A 113 7.96 15.35 0.56
C LYS A 113 9.22 14.57 0.15
N PRO A 114 9.52 13.45 0.82
CA PRO A 114 10.64 12.61 0.39
C PRO A 114 10.41 12.12 -1.04
N ALA A 115 11.51 11.95 -1.80
CA ALA A 115 11.40 11.33 -3.11
C ALA A 115 10.68 9.98 -2.98
N SER A 116 9.68 9.73 -3.80
CA SER A 116 8.90 8.49 -3.77
C SER A 116 8.44 8.09 -5.16
N GLY A 117 8.26 6.79 -5.38
CA GLY A 117 7.82 6.24 -6.66
C GLY A 117 6.79 5.13 -6.44
N CYS A 118 7.19 3.87 -6.58
CA CYS A 118 6.28 2.72 -6.56
C CYS A 118 5.59 2.48 -5.21
N ARG A 119 6.13 2.96 -4.10
CA ARG A 119 5.66 2.74 -2.72
C ARG A 119 5.57 1.25 -2.30
N MET A 120 6.30 0.40 -3.00
CA MET A 120 6.27 -1.07 -2.87
C MET A 120 7.63 -1.65 -2.45
N GLY A 121 8.62 -0.80 -2.21
CA GLY A 121 9.96 -1.24 -1.87
C GLY A 121 10.78 -1.80 -3.05
N ILE A 122 10.37 -1.56 -4.30
CA ILE A 122 11.04 -2.13 -5.49
C ILE A 122 11.93 -1.09 -6.18
N CYS A 123 11.41 0.12 -6.44
CA CYS A 123 12.11 1.11 -7.29
C CYS A 123 13.26 1.84 -6.60
N ASN A 124 13.41 1.72 -5.29
CA ASN A 124 14.40 2.42 -4.46
C ASN A 124 14.36 3.96 -4.52
N THR A 125 13.37 4.57 -5.16
CA THR A 125 13.26 6.04 -5.25
C THR A 125 13.15 6.70 -3.87
N CYS A 126 12.54 6.02 -2.89
CA CYS A 126 12.42 6.50 -1.51
C CYS A 126 13.57 6.04 -0.59
N ALA A 127 14.66 5.54 -1.15
CA ALA A 127 15.79 5.11 -0.35
C ALA A 127 16.55 6.32 0.22
N CYS A 128 16.86 6.26 1.51
CA CYS A 128 17.73 7.23 2.17
C CYS A 128 18.70 6.54 3.15
N GLY A 129 19.71 7.26 3.61
CA GLY A 129 20.59 6.78 4.66
C GLY A 129 19.88 6.73 6.01
N LYS A 130 20.14 5.66 6.76
CA LYS A 130 19.85 5.57 8.20
C LYS A 130 21.17 5.44 8.92
N SER A 131 21.51 6.38 9.79
CA SER A 131 22.78 6.38 10.55
C SER A 131 22.64 5.71 11.92
N ALA A 132 21.46 5.75 12.54
CA ALA A 132 21.23 5.16 13.85
C ALA A 132 19.77 4.70 14.04
N GLY A 133 19.56 3.89 15.05
CA GLY A 133 18.26 3.43 15.50
C GLY A 133 17.74 2.17 14.81
N ALA A 134 16.65 1.63 15.33
CA ALA A 134 16.03 0.39 14.88
C ALA A 134 14.86 0.65 13.93
N THR A 135 14.82 -0.06 12.82
CA THR A 135 13.72 -0.03 11.86
C THR A 135 13.21 -1.45 11.59
N ARG A 136 11.90 -1.56 11.35
CA ARG A 136 11.25 -2.81 10.94
C ARG A 136 10.90 -2.76 9.46
N ASP A 137 11.21 -3.81 8.73
CA ASP A 137 10.68 -4.02 7.37
C ASP A 137 9.24 -4.52 7.48
N LEU A 138 8.30 -3.74 6.94
CA LEU A 138 6.86 -4.02 7.03
C LEU A 138 6.41 -5.20 6.16
N THR A 139 7.25 -5.66 5.25
CA THR A 139 6.92 -6.78 4.35
C THR A 139 7.22 -8.15 4.97
N ASN A 140 8.28 -8.25 5.76
CA ASN A 140 8.73 -9.51 6.35
C ASN A 140 8.83 -9.49 7.89
N GLY A 141 8.78 -8.28 8.51
CA GLY A 141 8.85 -8.10 9.97
C GLY A 141 10.27 -8.04 10.54
N GLU A 142 11.29 -8.13 9.70
CA GLU A 142 12.68 -8.09 10.13
C GLU A 142 13.02 -6.74 10.77
N VAL A 143 13.61 -6.77 11.96
CA VAL A 143 14.11 -5.56 12.63
C VAL A 143 15.61 -5.44 12.36
N ARG A 144 16.03 -4.25 11.92
CA ARG A 144 17.42 -3.93 11.61
C ARG A 144 17.88 -2.73 12.41
N THR A 145 18.94 -2.93 13.20
CA THR A 145 19.56 -1.87 14.02
C THR A 145 20.76 -1.22 13.33
N GLU A 146 21.37 -1.94 12.40
CA GLU A 146 22.60 -1.49 11.72
C GLU A 146 22.33 -0.26 10.84
N PRO A 147 23.33 0.63 10.68
CA PRO A 147 23.27 1.70 9.68
C PRO A 147 23.03 1.14 8.27
N SER A 148 22.33 1.90 7.45
CA SER A 148 22.00 1.53 6.08
C SER A 148 22.13 2.74 5.17
N SER A 149 22.75 2.58 4.02
CA SER A 149 22.81 3.64 3.00
C SER A 149 21.56 3.69 2.11
N ALA A 150 20.69 2.69 2.18
CA ALA A 150 19.54 2.52 1.28
C ALA A 150 18.31 1.97 2.00
N LEU A 151 17.92 2.60 3.13
CA LEU A 151 16.66 2.30 3.80
C LEU A 151 15.49 2.75 2.92
N ARG A 152 14.61 1.84 2.58
CA ARG A 152 13.42 2.14 1.76
C ARG A 152 12.28 2.63 2.65
N LEU A 153 12.04 3.93 2.68
CA LEU A 153 11.07 4.58 3.56
C LEU A 153 9.64 4.03 3.44
N CYS A 154 9.24 3.61 2.22
CA CYS A 154 7.88 3.16 1.96
C CYS A 154 7.51 1.81 2.59
N ILE A 155 8.50 0.99 2.93
CA ILE A 155 8.29 -0.34 3.53
C ILE A 155 9.00 -0.49 4.87
N SER A 156 9.54 0.60 5.43
CA SER A 156 10.23 0.58 6.73
C SER A 156 9.48 1.43 7.73
N ALA A 157 9.36 0.93 8.97
CA ALA A 157 8.79 1.64 10.11
C ALA A 157 9.85 1.85 11.19
N ALA A 158 9.71 2.92 12.00
CA ALA A 158 10.50 3.11 13.19
C ALA A 158 10.08 2.12 14.29
N VAL A 159 11.03 1.50 14.96
CA VAL A 159 10.79 0.68 16.17
C VAL A 159 11.08 1.50 17.43
N GLY A 160 11.89 2.54 17.31
CA GLY A 160 12.28 3.48 18.35
C GLY A 160 12.76 4.77 17.70
N ASP A 161 13.65 5.47 18.38
CA ASP A 161 14.27 6.67 17.86
C ASP A 161 15.27 6.31 16.75
N ILE A 162 15.26 7.08 15.66
CA ILE A 162 16.11 6.83 14.47
C ILE A 162 16.67 8.12 13.91
N GLU A 163 17.78 8.02 13.20
CA GLU A 163 18.38 9.11 12.44
C GLU A 163 18.42 8.82 10.96
N LEU A 164 17.92 9.75 10.14
CA LEU A 164 17.85 9.65 8.68
C LEU A 164 18.66 10.77 8.00
N ASP A 165 19.28 10.46 6.88
CA ASP A 165 20.02 11.41 6.04
C ASP A 165 19.07 12.16 5.08
N LEU A 166 18.10 12.89 5.67
CA LEU A 166 17.12 13.74 4.98
C LEU A 166 17.26 15.21 5.39
#